data_5345189386e15a18ade5c1228e261c81
#
_entry.id   5345189386e15a18ade5c1228e261c81
#
_cell.length_a   1.000
_cell.length_b   1.000
_cell.length_c   1.000
_cell.angle_alpha   90.00
_cell.angle_beta   90.00
_cell.angle_gamma   90.00
#
_symmetry.space_group_name_H-M   'P 1'
#
loop_
_entity.id
_entity.type
_entity.pdbx_description
1 polymer ?
#
loop_
_entity_poly.entity_id
_entity_poly.type
_entity_poly.pdbx_seq_one_letter_code
_entity_poly.pdbx_strand_id
1 'polypeptide(L)'
;MAELRSVVVIGATSGIGQAIALRFAEDGFFVMVAGRDTVRGDAVCAACRTAQAPGALFVATDVGDAESVERLATAAEDAFGVPHVVVNCAGILQSGKRVVDQDLDEDARMWRINYRGTLLGCQVFGRRMSEAGRGAILNVGSLASFVPLSLPAYTPGKHAVLALTQILAAELGPHGVRVNAVAPGYTLSDGLKAKIAKGERNPDAIKATTALRRFVDPRDVAEAALFLCSDRAASITGVTLPVDAGWLVQAPYAQYLQGNPIRPVPGP
;
A
#
# COMPACT_ATOMS: atom_id res chain seq x y z
N MET A 1 16.65 -24.57 -13.22
CA MET A 1 16.35 -23.15 -13.52
C MET A 1 15.82 -22.53 -12.23
N ALA A 2 16.26 -21.33 -11.85
CA ALA A 2 15.66 -20.65 -10.70
C ALA A 2 14.17 -20.39 -10.98
N GLU A 3 13.30 -20.60 -9.98
CA GLU A 3 11.87 -20.32 -10.11
C GLU A 3 11.65 -18.84 -10.39
N LEU A 4 10.78 -18.51 -11.34
CA LEU A 4 10.47 -17.14 -11.71
C LEU A 4 9.64 -16.49 -10.61
N ARG A 5 10.25 -15.63 -9.80
CA ARG A 5 9.51 -14.87 -8.77
C ARG A 5 8.55 -13.87 -9.42
N SER A 6 7.34 -13.77 -8.90
CA SER A 6 6.30 -12.93 -9.48
C SER A 6 5.52 -12.15 -8.43
N VAL A 7 5.07 -10.94 -8.81
CA VAL A 7 4.27 -10.06 -7.96
C VAL A 7 3.09 -9.47 -8.73
N VAL A 8 1.93 -9.46 -8.10
CA VAL A 8 0.75 -8.72 -8.55
C VAL A 8 0.63 -7.46 -7.68
N VAL A 9 0.67 -6.28 -8.29
CA VAL A 9 0.49 -5.00 -7.56
C VAL A 9 -0.83 -4.36 -8.00
N ILE A 10 -1.81 -4.43 -7.12
CA ILE A 10 -3.16 -3.89 -7.33
C ILE A 10 -3.17 -2.41 -6.94
N GLY A 11 -3.48 -1.52 -7.89
CA GLY A 11 -3.36 -0.07 -7.72
C GLY A 11 -1.96 0.48 -8.08
N ALA A 12 -1.29 -0.16 -9.04
CA ALA A 12 0.09 0.15 -9.43
C ALA A 12 0.23 1.25 -10.48
N THR A 13 -0.85 1.87 -10.96
CA THR A 13 -0.79 2.86 -12.05
C THR A 13 -0.26 4.24 -11.63
N SER A 14 0.03 4.46 -10.35
CA SER A 14 0.60 5.72 -9.83
C SER A 14 1.10 5.60 -8.39
N GLY A 15 1.87 6.60 -7.94
CA GLY A 15 2.20 6.84 -6.53
C GLY A 15 2.91 5.66 -5.85
N ILE A 16 2.42 5.26 -4.67
CA ILE A 16 3.02 4.19 -3.86
C ILE A 16 2.99 2.85 -4.61
N GLY A 17 1.87 2.49 -5.24
CA GLY A 17 1.76 1.23 -5.98
C GLY A 17 2.71 1.14 -7.16
N GLN A 18 2.91 2.23 -7.89
CA GLN A 18 3.91 2.33 -8.96
C GLN A 18 5.33 2.16 -8.40
N ALA A 19 5.65 2.83 -7.29
CA ALA A 19 6.98 2.71 -6.67
C ALA A 19 7.25 1.27 -6.20
N ILE A 20 6.23 0.60 -5.65
CA ILE A 20 6.33 -0.82 -5.27
C ILE A 20 6.56 -1.69 -6.51
N ALA A 21 5.78 -1.52 -7.58
CA ALA A 21 5.95 -2.28 -8.81
C ALA A 21 7.37 -2.15 -9.39
N LEU A 22 7.89 -0.92 -9.45
CA LEU A 22 9.26 -0.65 -9.90
C LEU A 22 10.33 -1.29 -9.00
N ARG A 23 10.13 -1.24 -7.68
CA ARG A 23 11.09 -1.83 -6.73
C ARG A 23 11.17 -3.34 -6.84
N PHE A 24 10.03 -4.02 -7.03
CA PHE A 24 10.01 -5.46 -7.29
C PHE A 24 10.62 -5.81 -8.65
N ALA A 25 10.41 -4.96 -9.66
CA ALA A 25 11.06 -5.11 -10.97
C ALA A 25 12.59 -5.07 -10.87
N GLU A 26 13.14 -4.11 -10.12
CA GLU A 26 14.59 -3.99 -9.84
C GLU A 26 15.16 -5.23 -9.10
N ASP A 27 14.34 -5.93 -8.33
CA ASP A 27 14.72 -7.17 -7.63
C ASP A 27 14.48 -8.43 -8.48
N GLY A 28 14.19 -8.26 -9.78
CA GLY A 28 14.06 -9.33 -10.75
C GLY A 28 12.74 -10.10 -10.70
N PHE A 29 11.66 -9.51 -10.15
CA PHE A 29 10.35 -10.12 -10.22
C PHE A 29 9.67 -9.88 -11.58
N PHE A 30 8.92 -10.88 -12.05
CA PHE A 30 7.87 -10.63 -13.04
C PHE A 30 6.76 -9.80 -12.39
N VAL A 31 6.36 -8.68 -13.01
CA VAL A 31 5.44 -7.73 -12.39
C VAL A 31 4.11 -7.71 -13.15
N MET A 32 3.01 -8.01 -12.46
CA MET A 32 1.68 -7.72 -12.96
C MET A 32 1.17 -6.42 -12.35
N VAL A 33 0.98 -5.43 -13.21
CA VAL A 33 0.46 -4.10 -12.87
C VAL A 33 -1.05 -4.13 -13.02
N ALA A 34 -1.80 -3.86 -11.96
CA ALA A 34 -3.26 -3.84 -12.00
C ALA A 34 -3.82 -2.48 -11.60
N GLY A 35 -4.85 -2.02 -12.32
CA GLY A 35 -5.51 -0.74 -12.08
C GLY A 35 -6.45 -0.37 -13.21
N ARG A 36 -7.12 0.80 -13.13
CA ARG A 36 -8.16 1.21 -14.09
C ARG A 36 -7.63 1.99 -15.30
N ASP A 37 -6.48 2.61 -15.15
CA ASP A 37 -5.90 3.51 -16.17
C ASP A 37 -4.91 2.74 -17.03
N THR A 38 -5.33 2.36 -18.24
CA THR A 38 -4.53 1.57 -19.17
C THR A 38 -3.26 2.30 -19.61
N VAL A 39 -3.36 3.59 -19.92
CA VAL A 39 -2.21 4.38 -20.40
C VAL A 39 -1.12 4.44 -19.34
N ARG A 40 -1.49 4.72 -18.09
CA ARG A 40 -0.53 4.71 -16.97
C ARG A 40 -0.03 3.30 -16.67
N GLY A 41 -0.91 2.30 -16.77
CA GLY A 41 -0.53 0.90 -16.55
C GLY A 41 0.54 0.44 -17.52
N ASP A 42 0.36 0.71 -18.81
CA ASP A 42 1.34 0.39 -19.86
C ASP A 42 2.66 1.13 -19.66
N ALA A 43 2.60 2.40 -19.26
CA ALA A 43 3.80 3.18 -18.93
C ALA A 43 4.57 2.59 -17.75
N VAL A 44 3.88 2.13 -16.69
CA VAL A 44 4.51 1.44 -15.56
C VAL A 44 5.10 0.10 -15.98
N CYS A 45 4.43 -0.68 -16.82
CA CYS A 45 4.99 -1.93 -17.37
C CYS A 45 6.27 -1.67 -18.18
N ALA A 46 6.29 -0.63 -19.02
CA ALA A 46 7.49 -0.24 -19.75
C ALA A 46 8.64 0.12 -18.80
N ALA A 47 8.35 0.89 -17.75
CA ALA A 47 9.34 1.26 -16.73
C ALA A 47 9.83 0.03 -15.93
N CYS A 48 8.97 -0.93 -15.59
CA CYS A 48 9.36 -2.18 -14.94
C CYS A 48 10.32 -3.01 -15.80
N ARG A 49 10.05 -3.11 -17.11
CA ARG A 49 10.96 -3.80 -18.04
C ARG A 49 12.33 -3.12 -18.13
N THR A 50 12.35 -1.78 -18.14
CA THR A 50 13.62 -1.01 -18.09
C THR A 50 14.36 -1.21 -16.76
N ALA A 51 13.62 -1.45 -15.66
CA ALA A 51 14.17 -1.68 -14.33
C ALA A 51 14.52 -3.16 -14.05
N GLN A 52 14.78 -3.96 -15.10
CA GLN A 52 15.26 -5.35 -15.04
C GLN A 52 14.19 -6.42 -14.71
N ALA A 53 12.90 -6.10 -14.72
CA ALA A 53 11.88 -7.15 -14.64
C ALA A 53 12.03 -8.15 -15.81
N PRO A 54 11.98 -9.47 -15.58
CA PRO A 54 11.99 -10.46 -16.65
C PRO A 54 10.74 -10.37 -17.55
N GLY A 55 9.69 -9.70 -17.07
CA GLY A 55 8.49 -9.34 -17.80
C GLY A 55 7.57 -8.46 -16.95
N ALA A 56 6.71 -7.69 -17.63
CA ALA A 56 5.69 -6.90 -16.97
C ALA A 56 4.44 -6.86 -17.85
N LEU A 57 3.27 -7.10 -17.23
CA LEU A 57 1.96 -7.09 -17.90
C LEU A 57 0.99 -6.17 -17.15
N PHE A 58 0.13 -5.50 -17.89
CA PHE A 58 -0.97 -4.72 -17.32
C PHE A 58 -2.30 -5.46 -17.48
N VAL A 59 -3.10 -5.43 -16.41
CA VAL A 59 -4.48 -5.93 -16.41
C VAL A 59 -5.41 -4.84 -15.89
N ALA A 60 -6.36 -4.42 -16.72
CA ALA A 60 -7.37 -3.45 -16.32
C ALA A 60 -8.26 -4.05 -15.22
N THR A 61 -8.25 -3.43 -14.02
CA THR A 61 -8.88 -3.99 -12.84
C THR A 61 -9.62 -2.92 -12.03
N ASP A 62 -10.91 -3.12 -11.78
CA ASP A 62 -11.67 -2.40 -10.74
C ASP A 62 -11.74 -3.30 -9.50
N VAL A 63 -11.09 -2.88 -8.43
CA VAL A 63 -11.09 -3.61 -7.15
C VAL A 63 -12.46 -3.64 -6.46
N GLY A 64 -13.37 -2.78 -6.86
CA GLY A 64 -14.76 -2.79 -6.37
C GLY A 64 -15.66 -3.82 -7.06
N ASP A 65 -15.14 -4.56 -8.05
CA ASP A 65 -15.82 -5.60 -8.81
C ASP A 65 -15.12 -6.94 -8.61
N ALA A 66 -15.85 -7.91 -8.04
CA ALA A 66 -15.30 -9.23 -7.73
C ALA A 66 -14.86 -10.00 -8.98
N GLU A 67 -15.64 -9.92 -10.06
CA GLU A 67 -15.29 -10.59 -11.32
C GLU A 67 -14.02 -9.99 -11.93
N SER A 68 -13.82 -8.69 -11.79
CA SER A 68 -12.60 -8.01 -12.25
C SER A 68 -11.36 -8.50 -11.50
N VAL A 69 -11.47 -8.74 -10.19
CA VAL A 69 -10.36 -9.28 -9.38
C VAL A 69 -10.12 -10.76 -9.71
N GLU A 70 -11.17 -11.56 -9.95
CA GLU A 70 -11.02 -12.94 -10.40
C GLU A 70 -10.32 -13.02 -11.78
N ARG A 71 -10.72 -12.18 -12.76
CA ARG A 71 -10.03 -12.09 -14.06
C ARG A 71 -8.56 -11.73 -13.91
N LEU A 72 -8.23 -10.80 -12.97
CA LEU A 72 -6.83 -10.47 -12.67
C LEU A 72 -6.05 -11.69 -12.19
N ALA A 73 -6.64 -12.48 -11.28
CA ALA A 73 -5.97 -13.66 -10.73
C ALA A 73 -5.78 -14.75 -11.79
N THR A 74 -6.77 -14.99 -12.63
CA THR A 74 -6.65 -15.91 -13.77
C THR A 74 -5.56 -15.46 -14.74
N ALA A 75 -5.52 -14.18 -15.09
CA ALA A 75 -4.46 -13.64 -15.95
C ALA A 75 -3.05 -13.76 -15.33
N ALA A 76 -2.94 -13.67 -14.00
CA ALA A 76 -1.69 -13.90 -13.30
C ALA A 76 -1.26 -15.37 -13.38
N GLU A 77 -2.19 -16.29 -13.11
CA GLU A 77 -1.93 -17.73 -13.22
C GLU A 77 -1.54 -18.17 -14.63
N ASP A 78 -2.18 -17.65 -15.65
CA ASP A 78 -1.87 -17.91 -17.05
C ASP A 78 -0.47 -17.40 -17.44
N ALA A 79 -0.04 -16.28 -16.85
CA ALA A 79 1.23 -15.64 -17.20
C ALA A 79 2.44 -16.25 -16.48
N PHE A 80 2.30 -16.67 -15.22
CA PHE A 80 3.43 -17.11 -14.38
C PHE A 80 3.05 -18.07 -13.22
N GLY A 81 1.83 -18.61 -13.24
CA GLY A 81 1.32 -19.45 -12.16
C GLY A 81 0.87 -18.64 -10.93
N VAL A 82 0.66 -19.32 -9.80
CA VAL A 82 0.27 -18.65 -8.56
C VAL A 82 1.35 -17.64 -8.12
N PRO A 83 1.01 -16.33 -7.97
CA PRO A 83 2.01 -15.32 -7.65
C PRO A 83 2.69 -15.57 -6.30
N HIS A 84 3.97 -15.20 -6.19
CA HIS A 84 4.72 -15.26 -4.94
C HIS A 84 4.29 -14.14 -3.98
N VAL A 85 3.93 -12.99 -4.56
CA VAL A 85 3.56 -11.79 -3.80
C VAL A 85 2.31 -11.14 -4.40
N VAL A 86 1.41 -10.71 -3.53
CA VAL A 86 0.28 -9.82 -3.89
C VAL A 86 0.31 -8.58 -3.02
N VAL A 87 0.22 -7.41 -3.64
CA VAL A 87 0.18 -6.12 -2.95
C VAL A 87 -1.16 -5.44 -3.21
N ASN A 88 -1.97 -5.28 -2.18
CA ASN A 88 -3.23 -4.55 -2.22
C ASN A 88 -2.97 -3.06 -1.89
N CYS A 89 -2.71 -2.24 -2.92
CA CYS A 89 -2.38 -0.83 -2.81
C CYS A 89 -3.48 0.10 -3.36
N ALA A 90 -4.49 -0.43 -4.03
CA ALA A 90 -5.58 0.37 -4.57
C ALA A 90 -6.33 1.11 -3.45
N GLY A 91 -6.58 2.40 -3.66
CA GLY A 91 -7.32 3.20 -2.70
C GLY A 91 -7.59 4.62 -3.21
N ILE A 92 -8.60 5.24 -2.63
CA ILE A 92 -8.95 6.64 -2.85
C ILE A 92 -8.85 7.40 -1.53
N LEU A 93 -8.54 8.70 -1.62
CA LEU A 93 -8.43 9.59 -0.47
C LEU A 93 -9.71 10.39 -0.27
N GLN A 94 -9.99 10.73 0.98
CA GLN A 94 -11.06 11.62 1.37
C GLN A 94 -10.51 13.01 1.68
N SER A 95 -11.33 14.06 1.47
CA SER A 95 -11.08 15.38 2.02
C SER A 95 -11.56 15.43 3.48
N GLY A 96 -10.86 16.18 4.33
CA GLY A 96 -11.23 16.33 5.74
C GLY A 96 -12.63 16.92 5.90
N LYS A 97 -13.45 16.28 6.74
CA LYS A 97 -14.80 16.76 7.11
C LYS A 97 -15.22 16.22 8.48
N ARG A 98 -16.31 16.74 9.02
CA ARG A 98 -16.91 16.24 10.25
C ARG A 98 -17.78 15.02 9.96
N VAL A 99 -17.91 14.10 10.91
CA VAL A 99 -18.76 12.90 10.77
C VAL A 99 -20.22 13.30 10.49
N VAL A 100 -20.72 14.33 11.15
CA VAL A 100 -22.10 14.80 10.99
C VAL A 100 -22.41 15.38 9.60
N ASP A 101 -21.38 15.69 8.83
CA ASP A 101 -21.48 16.24 7.47
C ASP A 101 -21.07 15.19 6.40
N GLN A 102 -20.94 13.89 6.81
CA GLN A 102 -20.52 12.82 5.91
C GLN A 102 -21.63 12.49 4.90
N ASP A 103 -21.26 12.47 3.63
CA ASP A 103 -22.07 11.96 2.55
C ASP A 103 -22.02 10.43 2.52
N LEU A 104 -23.19 9.76 2.54
CA LEU A 104 -23.28 8.31 2.61
C LEU A 104 -22.87 7.60 1.31
N ASP A 105 -23.03 8.24 0.16
CA ASP A 105 -22.58 7.67 -1.13
C ASP A 105 -21.05 7.75 -1.24
N GLU A 106 -20.44 8.84 -0.73
CA GLU A 106 -18.99 8.92 -0.60
C GLU A 106 -18.47 7.84 0.37
N ASP A 107 -19.14 7.63 1.50
CA ASP A 107 -18.81 6.58 2.47
C ASP A 107 -18.86 5.19 1.82
N ALA A 108 -19.97 4.84 1.20
CA ALA A 108 -20.16 3.57 0.50
C ALA A 108 -19.07 3.34 -0.58
N ARG A 109 -18.73 4.38 -1.34
CA ARG A 109 -17.67 4.33 -2.34
C ARG A 109 -16.30 4.10 -1.71
N MET A 110 -15.99 4.76 -0.59
CA MET A 110 -14.73 4.58 0.16
C MET A 110 -14.60 3.14 0.65
N TRP A 111 -15.64 2.61 1.28
CA TRP A 111 -15.68 1.23 1.76
C TRP A 111 -15.53 0.23 0.62
N ARG A 112 -16.24 0.44 -0.49
CA ARG A 112 -16.17 -0.44 -1.66
C ARG A 112 -14.75 -0.54 -2.21
N ILE A 113 -14.01 0.58 -2.31
CA ILE A 113 -12.68 0.60 -2.91
C ILE A 113 -11.60 0.26 -1.88
N ASN A 114 -11.58 0.95 -0.72
CA ASN A 114 -10.44 0.88 0.19
C ASN A 114 -10.43 -0.37 1.07
N TYR A 115 -11.62 -0.85 1.49
CA TYR A 115 -11.73 -2.03 2.34
C TYR A 115 -12.16 -3.27 1.54
N ARG A 116 -13.32 -3.24 0.88
CA ARG A 116 -13.80 -4.42 0.14
C ARG A 116 -12.87 -4.78 -1.02
N GLY A 117 -12.27 -3.80 -1.69
CA GLY A 117 -11.27 -4.07 -2.71
C GLY A 117 -10.04 -4.79 -2.17
N THR A 118 -9.55 -4.39 -0.98
CA THR A 118 -8.48 -5.10 -0.28
C THR A 118 -8.91 -6.50 0.13
N LEU A 119 -10.12 -6.65 0.70
CA LEU A 119 -10.69 -7.94 1.07
C LEU A 119 -10.80 -8.89 -0.13
N LEU A 120 -11.33 -8.43 -1.27
CA LEU A 120 -11.43 -9.22 -2.49
C LEU A 120 -10.06 -9.70 -2.98
N GLY A 121 -9.07 -8.81 -3.03
CA GLY A 121 -7.69 -9.21 -3.36
C GLY A 121 -7.15 -10.27 -2.41
N CYS A 122 -7.37 -10.12 -1.10
CA CYS A 122 -6.97 -11.10 -0.10
C CYS A 122 -7.70 -12.44 -0.26
N GLN A 123 -9.01 -12.44 -0.51
CA GLN A 123 -9.80 -13.66 -0.68
C GLN A 123 -9.39 -14.44 -1.93
N VAL A 124 -9.32 -13.75 -3.06
CA VAL A 124 -9.06 -14.36 -4.37
C VAL A 124 -7.65 -14.95 -4.43
N PHE A 125 -6.65 -14.16 -4.05
CA PHE A 125 -5.26 -14.61 -4.11
C PHE A 125 -4.88 -15.46 -2.89
N GLY A 126 -5.45 -15.19 -1.71
CA GLY A 126 -5.19 -15.98 -0.50
C GLY A 126 -5.62 -17.44 -0.65
N ARG A 127 -6.77 -17.70 -1.30
CA ARG A 127 -7.22 -19.06 -1.62
C ARG A 127 -6.21 -19.79 -2.51
N ARG A 128 -5.79 -19.18 -3.61
CA ARG A 128 -4.83 -19.74 -4.56
C ARG A 128 -3.46 -19.98 -3.93
N MET A 129 -2.98 -19.02 -3.14
CA MET A 129 -1.71 -19.15 -2.41
C MET A 129 -1.77 -20.26 -1.35
N SER A 130 -2.91 -20.40 -0.65
CA SER A 130 -3.11 -21.48 0.35
C SER A 130 -3.09 -22.85 -0.30
N GLU A 131 -3.73 -23.01 -1.46
CA GLU A 131 -3.68 -24.25 -2.26
C GLU A 131 -2.27 -24.56 -2.78
N ALA A 132 -1.49 -23.54 -3.10
CA ALA A 132 -0.10 -23.68 -3.52
C ALA A 132 0.88 -23.86 -2.33
N GLY A 133 0.44 -23.72 -1.09
CA GLY A 133 1.25 -23.87 0.12
C GLY A 133 2.31 -22.76 0.32
N ARG A 134 2.18 -21.61 -0.36
CA ARG A 134 3.17 -20.52 -0.31
C ARG A 134 2.57 -19.17 -0.72
N GLY A 135 3.15 -18.09 -0.21
CA GLY A 135 2.83 -16.73 -0.64
C GLY A 135 3.09 -15.65 0.39
N ALA A 136 3.08 -14.41 -0.08
CA ALA A 136 3.08 -13.24 0.77
C ALA A 136 2.06 -12.20 0.28
N ILE A 137 1.14 -11.81 1.15
CA ILE A 137 0.16 -10.74 0.89
C ILE A 137 0.58 -9.52 1.67
N LEU A 138 0.65 -8.37 0.99
CA LEU A 138 0.89 -7.07 1.59
C LEU A 138 -0.30 -6.15 1.38
N ASN A 139 -0.88 -5.67 2.46
CA ASN A 139 -1.92 -4.65 2.42
C ASN A 139 -1.32 -3.25 2.64
N VAL A 140 -1.87 -2.25 1.98
CA VAL A 140 -1.48 -0.86 2.22
C VAL A 140 -2.51 -0.19 3.13
N GLY A 141 -2.12 -0.05 4.39
CA GLY A 141 -2.82 0.70 5.43
C GLY A 141 -2.63 2.21 5.29
N SER A 142 -2.54 2.89 6.42
CA SER A 142 -2.30 4.34 6.54
C SER A 142 -1.97 4.67 7.99
N LEU A 143 -1.49 5.89 8.28
CA LEU A 143 -1.53 6.47 9.63
C LEU A 143 -2.94 6.39 10.23
N ALA A 144 -3.97 6.55 9.39
CA ALA A 144 -5.37 6.39 9.77
C ALA A 144 -5.73 4.97 10.24
N SER A 145 -4.83 3.99 10.13
CA SER A 145 -5.02 2.66 10.74
C SER A 145 -4.74 2.63 12.25
N PHE A 146 -4.12 3.69 12.79
CA PHE A 146 -3.70 3.75 14.20
C PHE A 146 -4.34 4.89 14.99
N VAL A 147 -4.67 6.00 14.30
CA VAL A 147 -5.20 7.20 14.95
C VAL A 147 -6.42 7.75 14.21
N PRO A 148 -7.36 8.39 14.93
CA PRO A 148 -8.51 9.02 14.30
C PRO A 148 -8.06 10.31 13.58
N LEU A 149 -8.12 10.28 12.26
CA LEU A 149 -8.01 11.49 11.44
C LEU A 149 -9.41 12.00 11.09
N SER A 150 -9.55 13.30 10.78
CA SER A 150 -10.82 13.92 10.36
C SER A 150 -11.24 13.47 8.95
N LEU A 151 -11.28 12.14 8.74
CA LEU A 151 -11.57 11.44 7.49
C LEU A 151 -12.58 10.33 7.79
N PRO A 152 -13.87 10.67 8.02
CA PRO A 152 -14.85 9.75 8.64
C PRO A 152 -15.15 8.48 7.85
N ALA A 153 -15.00 8.47 6.53
CA ALA A 153 -15.14 7.26 5.71
C ALA A 153 -13.79 6.52 5.52
N TYR A 154 -12.70 7.28 5.40
CA TYR A 154 -11.37 6.71 5.15
C TYR A 154 -10.77 6.03 6.38
N THR A 155 -10.84 6.71 7.53
CA THR A 155 -10.21 6.23 8.78
C THR A 155 -10.75 4.88 9.24
N PRO A 156 -12.09 4.66 9.35
CA PRO A 156 -12.63 3.35 9.72
C PRO A 156 -12.22 2.24 8.75
N GLY A 157 -12.22 2.52 7.43
CA GLY A 157 -11.78 1.57 6.42
C GLY A 157 -10.32 1.15 6.59
N LYS A 158 -9.43 2.08 6.97
CA LYS A 158 -8.01 1.78 7.20
C LYS A 158 -7.75 1.05 8.52
N HIS A 159 -8.56 1.27 9.56
CA HIS A 159 -8.58 0.41 10.77
C HIS A 159 -9.04 -1.01 10.43
N ALA A 160 -10.08 -1.13 9.60
CA ALA A 160 -10.57 -2.43 9.15
C ALA A 160 -9.52 -3.22 8.35
N VAL A 161 -8.69 -2.56 7.51
CA VAL A 161 -7.57 -3.20 6.81
C VAL A 161 -6.51 -3.74 7.79
N LEU A 162 -6.24 -3.04 8.90
CA LEU A 162 -5.34 -3.54 9.95
C LEU A 162 -5.88 -4.83 10.58
N ALA A 163 -7.15 -4.81 11.00
CA ALA A 163 -7.79 -5.98 11.58
C ALA A 163 -7.85 -7.15 10.58
N LEU A 164 -8.20 -6.88 9.32
CA LEU A 164 -8.21 -7.88 8.25
C LEU A 164 -6.83 -8.53 8.06
N THR A 165 -5.76 -7.74 8.10
CA THR A 165 -4.38 -8.24 7.99
C THR A 165 -4.06 -9.24 9.09
N GLN A 166 -4.46 -8.96 10.33
CA GLN A 166 -4.23 -9.84 11.49
C GLN A 166 -5.05 -11.14 11.39
N ILE A 167 -6.32 -11.05 11.02
CA ILE A 167 -7.20 -12.20 10.83
C ILE A 167 -6.62 -13.14 9.77
N LEU A 168 -6.29 -12.60 8.61
CA LEU A 168 -5.75 -13.38 7.49
C LEU A 168 -4.37 -13.98 7.79
N ALA A 169 -3.53 -13.29 8.55
CA ALA A 169 -2.24 -13.84 8.98
C ALA A 169 -2.41 -15.10 9.83
N ALA A 170 -3.39 -15.11 10.71
CA ALA A 170 -3.72 -16.29 11.54
C ALA A 170 -4.37 -17.41 10.70
N GLU A 171 -5.28 -17.06 9.80
CA GLU A 171 -6.02 -18.01 8.96
C GLU A 171 -5.14 -18.67 7.89
N LEU A 172 -4.31 -17.89 7.20
CA LEU A 172 -3.50 -18.36 6.07
C LEU A 172 -2.10 -18.86 6.48
N GLY A 173 -1.65 -18.52 7.69
CA GLY A 173 -0.34 -18.95 8.21
C GLY A 173 -0.11 -20.46 8.19
N PRO A 174 -1.05 -21.31 8.62
CA PRO A 174 -0.95 -22.78 8.52
C PRO A 174 -0.77 -23.30 7.10
N HIS A 175 -1.12 -22.50 6.09
CA HIS A 175 -0.98 -22.81 4.67
C HIS A 175 0.29 -22.21 4.04
N GLY A 176 1.25 -21.76 4.84
CA GLY A 176 2.50 -21.19 4.35
C GLY A 176 2.39 -19.80 3.74
N VAL A 177 1.30 -19.06 3.98
CA VAL A 177 1.07 -17.71 3.46
C VAL A 177 1.24 -16.68 4.58
N ARG A 178 2.12 -15.70 4.37
CA ARG A 178 2.30 -14.58 5.29
C ARG A 178 1.44 -13.38 4.84
N VAL A 179 0.82 -12.69 5.79
CA VAL A 179 0.01 -11.50 5.52
C VAL A 179 0.45 -10.37 6.42
N ASN A 180 0.94 -9.29 5.82
CA ASN A 180 1.39 -8.10 6.54
C ASN A 180 0.81 -6.82 5.91
N ALA A 181 1.02 -5.69 6.56
CA ALA A 181 0.68 -4.39 6.01
C ALA A 181 1.81 -3.38 6.20
N VAL A 182 1.88 -2.40 5.30
CA VAL A 182 2.60 -1.15 5.52
C VAL A 182 1.60 -0.03 5.74
N ALA A 183 1.94 0.93 6.60
CA ALA A 183 1.10 2.10 6.88
C ALA A 183 1.88 3.38 6.54
N PRO A 184 1.74 3.89 5.31
CA PRO A 184 2.45 5.09 4.89
C PRO A 184 1.96 6.34 5.63
N GLY A 185 2.91 7.24 5.91
CA GLY A 185 2.64 8.60 6.36
C GLY A 185 2.40 9.57 5.20
N TYR A 186 2.75 10.83 5.42
CA TYR A 186 2.69 11.86 4.37
C TYR A 186 3.72 11.55 3.27
N THR A 187 3.29 10.73 2.31
CA THR A 187 4.12 10.28 1.20
C THR A 187 4.06 11.28 0.05
N LEU A 188 5.22 11.71 -0.44
CA LEU A 188 5.36 12.71 -1.50
C LEU A 188 5.01 12.12 -2.88
N SER A 189 3.77 11.66 -3.02
CA SER A 189 3.19 11.20 -4.29
C SER A 189 2.85 12.39 -5.18
N ASP A 190 2.61 12.13 -6.47
CA ASP A 190 2.21 13.19 -7.42
C ASP A 190 0.92 13.89 -7.00
N GLY A 191 -0.02 13.18 -6.38
CA GLY A 191 -1.23 13.78 -5.82
C GLY A 191 -0.95 14.77 -4.68
N LEU A 192 0.01 14.48 -3.79
CA LEU A 192 0.41 15.41 -2.74
C LEU A 192 1.21 16.57 -3.31
N LYS A 193 2.15 16.31 -4.25
CA LYS A 193 2.89 17.37 -4.96
C LYS A 193 1.94 18.38 -5.63
N ALA A 194 0.91 17.88 -6.32
CA ALA A 194 -0.09 18.74 -6.96
C ALA A 194 -0.87 19.61 -5.96
N LYS A 195 -1.24 19.06 -4.78
CA LYS A 195 -1.90 19.83 -3.71
C LYS A 195 -0.99 20.90 -3.10
N ILE A 196 0.28 20.59 -2.92
CA ILE A 196 1.29 21.55 -2.46
C ILE A 196 1.46 22.68 -3.49
N ALA A 197 1.59 22.33 -4.77
CA ALA A 197 1.73 23.33 -5.84
C ALA A 197 0.52 24.28 -5.96
N LYS A 198 -0.69 23.78 -5.62
CA LYS A 198 -1.92 24.60 -5.57
C LYS A 198 -2.08 25.42 -4.27
N GLY A 199 -1.15 25.30 -3.31
CA GLY A 199 -1.27 25.94 -2.00
C GLY A 199 -2.30 25.30 -1.06
N GLU A 200 -2.88 24.15 -1.42
CA GLU A 200 -3.85 23.43 -0.59
C GLU A 200 -3.21 22.76 0.63
N ARG A 201 -1.90 22.59 0.60
CA ARG A 201 -1.10 21.99 1.67
C ARG A 201 0.21 22.75 1.86
N ASN A 202 0.51 23.08 3.12
CA ASN A 202 1.77 23.69 3.51
C ASN A 202 2.83 22.58 3.75
N PRO A 203 3.90 22.49 2.94
CA PRO A 203 4.90 21.44 3.06
C PRO A 203 5.69 21.52 4.37
N ASP A 204 6.00 22.72 4.87
CA ASP A 204 6.80 22.88 6.09
C ASP A 204 5.99 22.53 7.33
N ALA A 205 4.70 22.88 7.35
CA ALA A 205 3.79 22.44 8.40
C ALA A 205 3.67 20.92 8.46
N ILE A 206 3.60 20.23 7.31
CA ILE A 206 3.58 18.76 7.28
C ILE A 206 4.90 18.18 7.79
N LYS A 207 6.05 18.65 7.28
CA LYS A 207 7.36 18.20 7.74
C LYS A 207 7.55 18.41 9.24
N ALA A 208 7.04 19.51 9.79
CA ALA A 208 7.10 19.81 11.21
C ALA A 208 6.36 18.78 12.09
N THR A 209 5.40 18.04 11.55
CA THR A 209 4.68 16.98 12.28
C THR A 209 5.39 15.64 12.30
N THR A 210 6.50 15.47 11.58
CA THR A 210 7.28 14.23 11.54
C THR A 210 8.57 14.35 12.36
N ALA A 211 9.01 13.28 13.01
CA ALA A 211 10.25 13.26 13.76
C ALA A 211 11.48 13.49 12.88
N LEU A 212 11.48 12.91 11.67
CA LEU A 212 12.57 13.05 10.70
C LEU A 212 12.50 14.34 9.86
N ARG A 213 11.51 15.23 10.12
CA ARG A 213 11.34 16.52 9.44
C ARG A 213 11.33 16.45 7.91
N ARG A 214 10.82 15.34 7.37
CA ARG A 214 10.73 15.12 5.92
C ARG A 214 9.43 14.42 5.54
N PHE A 215 9.09 14.46 4.27
CA PHE A 215 8.10 13.57 3.69
C PHE A 215 8.63 12.13 3.62
N VAL A 216 7.72 11.17 3.57
CA VAL A 216 8.03 9.80 3.16
C VAL A 216 8.21 9.82 1.65
N ASP A 217 9.28 9.19 1.14
CA ASP A 217 9.40 8.91 -0.28
C ASP A 217 8.58 7.66 -0.63
N PRO A 218 7.87 7.62 -1.77
CA PRO A 218 7.24 6.38 -2.25
C PRO A 218 8.21 5.20 -2.26
N ARG A 219 9.50 5.44 -2.50
CA ARG A 219 10.56 4.43 -2.45
C ARG A 219 10.75 3.86 -1.05
N ASP A 220 10.67 4.67 0.01
CA ASP A 220 10.78 4.17 1.40
C ASP A 220 9.70 3.12 1.69
N VAL A 221 8.48 3.36 1.18
CA VAL A 221 7.36 2.40 1.31
C VAL A 221 7.61 1.14 0.49
N ALA A 222 8.17 1.28 -0.71
CA ALA A 222 8.48 0.16 -1.59
C ALA A 222 9.58 -0.75 -1.03
N GLU A 223 10.60 -0.18 -0.37
CA GLU A 223 11.64 -0.96 0.32
C GLU A 223 11.06 -1.77 1.49
N ALA A 224 10.20 -1.16 2.30
CA ALA A 224 9.50 -1.86 3.39
C ALA A 224 8.59 -2.97 2.84
N ALA A 225 7.90 -2.73 1.72
CA ALA A 225 7.06 -3.71 1.02
C ALA A 225 7.88 -4.92 0.57
N LEU A 226 8.99 -4.68 -0.11
CA LEU A 226 9.88 -5.75 -0.58
C LEU A 226 10.43 -6.56 0.60
N PHE A 227 10.89 -5.90 1.66
CA PHE A 227 11.38 -6.59 2.86
C PHE A 227 10.31 -7.50 3.46
N LEU A 228 9.11 -7.01 3.73
CA LEU A 228 8.03 -7.79 4.34
C LEU A 228 7.56 -8.96 3.47
N CYS A 229 7.70 -8.85 2.15
CA CYS A 229 7.34 -9.92 1.22
C CYS A 229 8.48 -10.92 0.97
N SER A 230 9.71 -10.62 1.36
CA SER A 230 10.89 -11.49 1.13
C SER A 230 11.06 -12.55 2.22
N ASP A 231 11.94 -13.53 1.97
CA ASP A 231 12.34 -14.58 2.93
C ASP A 231 13.07 -14.01 4.16
N ARG A 232 13.61 -12.78 4.06
CA ARG A 232 14.20 -12.06 5.20
C ARG A 232 13.16 -11.73 6.28
N ALA A 233 11.88 -11.77 5.94
CA ALA A 233 10.74 -11.58 6.84
C ALA A 233 9.97 -12.90 7.10
N ALA A 234 10.62 -14.06 6.98
CA ALA A 234 9.98 -15.38 7.09
C ALA A 234 9.21 -15.61 8.40
N SER A 235 9.63 -14.99 9.49
CA SER A 235 8.95 -15.09 10.80
C SER A 235 8.04 -13.87 11.09
N ILE A 236 7.77 -13.01 10.11
CA ILE A 236 6.94 -11.81 10.26
C ILE A 236 5.62 -12.01 9.53
N THR A 237 4.52 -12.08 10.29
CA THR A 237 3.15 -12.12 9.77
C THR A 237 2.21 -11.42 10.75
N GLY A 238 1.12 -10.83 10.27
CA GLY A 238 0.11 -10.11 11.06
C GLY A 238 0.53 -8.70 11.51
N VAL A 239 1.69 -8.19 11.07
CA VAL A 239 2.13 -6.84 11.45
C VAL A 239 1.63 -5.78 10.48
N THR A 240 1.42 -4.58 11.01
CA THR A 240 1.26 -3.35 10.22
C THR A 240 2.43 -2.44 10.56
N LEU A 241 3.35 -2.26 9.61
CA LEU A 241 4.59 -1.48 9.77
C LEU A 241 4.36 -0.02 9.35
N PRO A 242 4.43 0.96 10.29
CA PRO A 242 4.41 2.36 9.92
C PRO A 242 5.65 2.75 9.12
N VAL A 243 5.44 3.45 7.99
CA VAL A 243 6.49 4.08 7.19
C VAL A 243 6.11 5.56 7.08
N ASP A 244 6.39 6.31 8.14
CA ASP A 244 5.73 7.60 8.40
C ASP A 244 6.70 8.73 8.80
N ALA A 245 7.98 8.52 8.68
CA ALA A 245 9.02 9.45 9.15
C ALA A 245 8.85 9.85 10.63
N GLY A 246 8.26 8.95 11.44
CA GLY A 246 8.03 9.15 12.87
C GLY A 246 6.86 10.06 13.21
N TRP A 247 5.86 10.18 12.34
CA TRP A 247 4.69 11.01 12.58
C TRP A 247 3.87 10.52 13.80
N LEU A 248 3.63 9.21 13.90
CA LEU A 248 2.85 8.61 15.00
C LEU A 248 3.45 8.86 16.38
N VAL A 249 4.77 8.95 16.47
CA VAL A 249 5.46 9.18 17.75
C VAL A 249 5.70 10.67 18.01
N GLN A 250 5.86 11.49 16.98
CA GLN A 250 6.12 12.92 17.11
C GLN A 250 4.91 13.68 17.66
N ALA A 251 3.71 13.37 17.19
CA ALA A 251 2.51 14.13 17.57
C ALA A 251 2.20 14.04 19.09
N PRO A 252 2.18 12.84 19.73
CA PRO A 252 2.03 12.75 21.18
C PRO A 252 3.19 13.38 21.94
N TYR A 253 4.44 13.14 21.51
CA TYR A 253 5.63 13.64 22.18
C TYR A 253 5.69 15.16 22.23
N ALA A 254 5.35 15.83 21.13
CA ALA A 254 5.41 17.29 21.05
C ALA A 254 4.45 17.99 22.03
N GLN A 255 3.37 17.35 22.43
CA GLN A 255 2.40 17.91 23.39
C GLN A 255 3.00 18.13 24.79
N TYR A 256 4.00 17.34 25.17
CA TYR A 256 4.62 17.42 26.49
C TYR A 256 5.88 18.30 26.56
N LEU A 257 6.35 18.79 25.41
CA LEU A 257 7.54 19.65 25.31
C LEU A 257 7.21 21.15 25.32
N GLN A 258 6.19 21.58 26.06
CA GLN A 258 5.85 23.00 26.17
C GLN A 258 7.05 23.82 26.67
N GLY A 259 7.56 24.68 25.78
CA GLY A 259 8.62 25.65 26.10
C GLY A 259 10.06 25.24 25.78
N ASN A 260 10.34 24.01 25.35
CA ASN A 260 11.69 23.62 24.98
C ASN A 260 11.70 22.84 23.65
N PRO A 261 11.61 23.53 22.49
CA PRO A 261 11.64 22.85 21.21
C PRO A 261 12.97 22.12 21.02
N ILE A 262 12.93 20.85 20.65
CA ILE A 262 14.12 20.10 20.21
C ILE A 262 14.72 20.87 19.04
N ARG A 263 15.90 21.45 19.24
CA ARG A 263 16.62 22.10 18.16
C ARG A 263 17.15 21.04 17.22
N PRO A 264 16.91 21.18 15.90
CA PRO A 264 17.56 20.29 14.94
C PRO A 264 19.08 20.35 15.15
N VAL A 265 19.72 19.20 15.16
CA VAL A 265 21.19 19.17 15.06
C VAL A 265 21.55 19.76 13.71
N PRO A 266 22.45 20.76 13.61
CA PRO A 266 22.92 21.24 12.33
C PRO A 266 23.47 20.05 11.54
N GLY A 267 23.00 19.88 10.30
CA GLY A 267 23.55 18.85 9.41
C GLY A 267 25.06 19.08 9.19
N PRO A 268 25.78 18.01 8.80
CA PRO A 268 27.19 18.11 8.46
C PRO A 268 27.44 19.03 7.26
#